data_7d10eab9bb9ff4c235e44339812c496c
#
_entry.id   7d10eab9bb9ff4c235e44339812c496c
#
_cell.length_a   1.000
_cell.length_b   1.000
_cell.length_c   1.000
_cell.angle_alpha   90.00
_cell.angle_beta   90.00
_cell.angle_gamma   90.00
#
_symmetry.space_group_name_H-M   'P 1'
#
loop_
_entity.id
_entity.type
_entity.pdbx_description
1 polymer ?
#
loop_
_entity_poly.entity_id
_entity_poly.type
_entity_poly.pdbx_seq_one_letter_code
_entity_poly.pdbx_strand_id
1 'polypeptide(L)'
;LVNDILVKNKQQYKKKLKLYLLIFAVASLILGSIIPIRLAMAYHRQPEPQAVLILGGAKRRMKLATKFLKAHPDLQVWVSDYFTKLSINQEILTGAGIVDDRVHYDTCATDTVTNFTCTVGDFTDRNIRHIYVLTSDYHITRAKAIAFFVLGSRGIAFTPVTVASRDIHSESSLKNVRDSLRSILWILTGKSGASFNYKLGEIDEG
;
A
#
# COMPACT_ATOMS: atom_id res chain seq x y z
N LEU A 1 59.17 -12.00 -10.76
CA LEU A 1 58.43 -13.14 -10.13
C LEU A 1 57.39 -12.63 -9.10
N VAL A 2 57.79 -11.80 -8.10
CA VAL A 2 56.87 -11.28 -7.07
C VAL A 2 55.81 -10.32 -7.68
N ASN A 3 56.24 -9.40 -8.55
CA ASN A 3 55.32 -8.48 -9.24
C ASN A 3 54.31 -9.21 -10.14
N ASP A 4 54.69 -10.29 -10.81
CA ASP A 4 53.77 -11.06 -11.67
C ASP A 4 52.70 -11.78 -10.85
N ILE A 5 53.07 -12.29 -9.66
CA ILE A 5 52.12 -12.91 -8.75
C ILE A 5 51.11 -11.88 -8.21
N LEU A 6 51.55 -10.69 -7.85
CA LEU A 6 50.70 -9.59 -7.37
C LEU A 6 49.73 -9.12 -8.47
N VAL A 7 50.21 -8.99 -9.71
CA VAL A 7 49.36 -8.59 -10.86
C VAL A 7 48.31 -9.67 -11.15
N LYS A 8 48.67 -10.95 -11.18
CA LYS A 8 47.75 -12.07 -11.38
C LYS A 8 46.66 -12.11 -10.26
N ASN A 9 47.06 -11.95 -9.00
CA ASN A 9 46.12 -11.91 -7.88
C ASN A 9 45.16 -10.72 -8.01
N LYS A 10 45.63 -9.55 -8.37
CA LYS A 10 44.80 -8.34 -8.58
C LYS A 10 43.80 -8.53 -9.75
N GLN A 11 44.22 -9.16 -10.84
CA GLN A 11 43.33 -9.48 -11.96
C GLN A 11 42.26 -10.52 -11.56
N GLN A 12 42.64 -11.54 -10.82
CA GLN A 12 41.73 -12.58 -10.36
C GLN A 12 40.69 -12.01 -9.37
N TYR A 13 41.09 -11.13 -8.46
CA TYR A 13 40.22 -10.39 -7.57
C TYR A 13 39.19 -9.52 -8.35
N LYS A 14 39.66 -8.76 -9.35
CA LYS A 14 38.76 -7.97 -10.20
C LYS A 14 37.74 -8.83 -10.95
N LYS A 15 38.13 -10.01 -11.44
CA LYS A 15 37.22 -10.94 -12.13
C LYS A 15 36.16 -11.47 -11.15
N LYS A 16 36.53 -11.88 -9.91
CA LYS A 16 35.61 -12.32 -8.87
C LYS A 16 34.66 -11.20 -8.46
N LEU A 17 35.16 -9.98 -8.26
CA LEU A 17 34.33 -8.82 -7.92
C LEU A 17 33.28 -8.53 -9.00
N LYS A 18 33.68 -8.54 -10.29
CA LYS A 18 32.72 -8.38 -11.40
C LYS A 18 31.65 -9.48 -11.41
N LEU A 19 32.04 -10.72 -11.14
CA LEU A 19 31.08 -11.83 -11.06
C LEU A 19 30.09 -11.63 -9.91
N TYR A 20 30.54 -11.25 -8.71
CA TYR A 20 29.66 -10.97 -7.58
C TYR A 20 28.71 -9.79 -7.83
N LEU A 21 29.21 -8.73 -8.46
CA LEU A 21 28.37 -7.59 -8.88
C LEU A 21 27.32 -8.01 -9.90
N LEU A 22 27.68 -8.85 -10.86
CA LEU A 22 26.71 -9.39 -11.83
C LEU A 22 25.64 -10.25 -11.15
N ILE A 23 26.04 -11.17 -10.28
CA ILE A 23 25.11 -12.02 -9.52
C ILE A 23 24.17 -11.15 -8.68
N PHE A 24 24.71 -10.15 -7.98
CA PHE A 24 23.91 -9.22 -7.18
C PHE A 24 22.92 -8.43 -8.05
N ALA A 25 23.36 -7.93 -9.22
CA ALA A 25 22.49 -7.20 -10.14
C ALA A 25 21.35 -8.09 -10.68
N VAL A 26 21.66 -9.34 -11.07
CA VAL A 26 20.65 -10.29 -11.55
C VAL A 26 19.68 -10.67 -10.43
N ALA A 27 20.17 -10.94 -9.24
CA ALA A 27 19.32 -11.24 -8.08
C ALA A 27 18.41 -10.05 -7.74
N SER A 28 18.92 -8.82 -7.75
CA SER A 28 18.14 -7.61 -7.52
C SER A 28 17.05 -7.40 -8.59
N LEU A 29 17.38 -7.68 -9.86
CA LEU A 29 16.43 -7.61 -10.95
C LEU A 29 15.29 -8.64 -10.78
N ILE A 30 15.64 -9.89 -10.45
CA ILE A 30 14.65 -10.95 -10.19
C ILE A 30 13.74 -10.56 -9.03
N LEU A 31 14.30 -10.14 -7.90
CA LEU A 31 13.51 -9.72 -6.72
C LEU A 31 12.62 -8.51 -7.04
N GLY A 32 13.15 -7.52 -7.75
CA GLY A 32 12.40 -6.32 -8.15
C GLY A 32 11.27 -6.61 -9.14
N SER A 33 11.36 -7.69 -9.92
CA SER A 33 10.32 -8.08 -10.89
C SER A 33 9.15 -8.86 -10.29
N ILE A 34 9.27 -9.38 -9.06
CA ILE A 34 8.25 -10.21 -8.43
C ILE A 34 6.91 -9.47 -8.29
N ILE A 35 6.92 -8.26 -7.74
CA ILE A 35 5.70 -7.47 -7.53
C ILE A 35 5.04 -7.06 -8.85
N PRO A 36 5.76 -6.47 -9.82
CA PRO A 36 5.19 -6.16 -11.14
C PRO A 36 4.55 -7.37 -11.84
N ILE A 37 5.22 -8.53 -11.81
CA ILE A 37 4.70 -9.75 -12.42
C ILE A 37 3.42 -10.22 -11.69
N ARG A 38 3.40 -10.22 -10.36
CA ARG A 38 2.21 -10.56 -9.57
C ARG A 38 1.04 -9.64 -9.86
N LEU A 39 1.27 -8.33 -9.95
CA LEU A 39 0.24 -7.36 -10.30
C LEU A 39 -0.29 -7.60 -11.73
N ALA A 40 0.59 -7.79 -12.71
CA ALA A 40 0.18 -8.07 -14.08
C ALA A 40 -0.67 -9.34 -14.17
N MET A 41 -0.27 -10.41 -13.46
CA MET A 41 -1.07 -11.65 -13.38
C MET A 41 -2.41 -11.43 -12.68
N ALA A 42 -2.46 -10.63 -11.62
CA ALA A 42 -3.71 -10.33 -10.91
C ALA A 42 -4.68 -9.55 -11.81
N TYR A 43 -4.22 -8.51 -12.49
CA TYR A 43 -5.01 -7.77 -13.47
C TYR A 43 -5.53 -8.66 -14.62
N HIS A 44 -4.68 -9.56 -15.10
CA HIS A 44 -5.09 -10.47 -16.20
C HIS A 44 -6.15 -11.48 -15.74
N ARG A 45 -6.03 -12.02 -14.52
CA ARG A 45 -6.96 -13.02 -13.97
C ARG A 45 -8.27 -12.42 -13.48
N GLN A 46 -8.23 -11.20 -12.98
CA GLN A 46 -9.36 -10.47 -12.41
C GLN A 46 -9.32 -9.02 -12.92
N PRO A 47 -9.79 -8.76 -14.17
CA PRO A 47 -9.76 -7.42 -14.74
C PRO A 47 -10.69 -6.44 -14.02
N GLU A 48 -11.83 -6.93 -13.51
CA GLU A 48 -12.81 -6.10 -12.79
C GLU A 48 -12.59 -6.18 -11.28
N PRO A 49 -12.56 -5.04 -10.57
CA PRO A 49 -12.45 -5.00 -9.11
C PRO A 49 -13.65 -5.65 -8.42
N GLN A 50 -13.39 -6.43 -7.40
CA GLN A 50 -14.36 -7.18 -6.59
C GLN A 50 -14.77 -6.43 -5.32
N ALA A 51 -13.94 -5.48 -4.89
CA ALA A 51 -14.13 -4.74 -3.65
C ALA A 51 -13.59 -3.30 -3.76
N VAL A 52 -13.92 -2.48 -2.78
CA VAL A 52 -13.34 -1.16 -2.61
C VAL A 52 -12.76 -1.00 -1.21
N LEU A 53 -11.52 -0.54 -1.13
CA LEU A 53 -10.89 -0.08 0.09
C LEU A 53 -10.97 1.46 0.15
N ILE A 54 -11.70 1.98 1.13
CA ILE A 54 -11.79 3.41 1.41
C ILE A 54 -10.77 3.72 2.50
N LEU A 55 -9.77 4.54 2.15
CA LEU A 55 -8.80 5.02 3.12
C LEU A 55 -9.42 6.13 3.97
N GLY A 56 -9.43 5.96 5.27
CA GLY A 56 -10.08 6.84 6.24
C GLY A 56 -9.48 8.25 6.34
N GLY A 57 -9.98 9.00 7.31
CA GLY A 57 -9.50 10.33 7.72
C GLY A 57 -10.49 11.46 7.49
N ALA A 58 -10.80 11.83 6.25
CA ALA A 58 -11.64 13.00 5.98
C ALA A 58 -13.13 12.65 5.85
N LYS A 59 -13.99 13.23 6.70
CA LYS A 59 -15.47 13.11 6.63
C LYS A 59 -16.02 13.40 5.23
N ARG A 60 -15.43 14.39 4.52
CA ARG A 60 -15.81 14.72 3.14
C ARG A 60 -15.51 13.57 2.18
N ARG A 61 -14.36 12.88 2.33
CA ARG A 61 -14.01 11.72 1.51
C ARG A 61 -15.06 10.64 1.64
N MET A 62 -15.47 10.32 2.87
CA MET A 62 -16.52 9.34 3.13
C MET A 62 -17.84 9.72 2.45
N LYS A 63 -18.28 11.00 2.57
CA LYS A 63 -19.49 11.48 1.87
C LYS A 63 -19.39 11.38 0.35
N LEU A 64 -18.22 11.62 -0.25
CA LEU A 64 -18.03 11.48 -1.70
C LEU A 64 -17.95 10.01 -2.11
N ALA A 65 -17.39 9.14 -1.25
CA ALA A 65 -17.34 7.71 -1.47
C ALA A 65 -18.75 7.11 -1.61
N THR A 66 -19.77 7.62 -0.89
CA THR A 66 -21.15 7.12 -1.01
C THR A 66 -21.69 7.20 -2.43
N LYS A 67 -21.31 8.24 -3.20
CA LYS A 67 -21.72 8.35 -4.62
C LYS A 67 -21.12 7.23 -5.46
N PHE A 68 -19.84 6.92 -5.24
CA PHE A 68 -19.17 5.81 -5.91
C PHE A 68 -19.80 4.47 -5.55
N LEU A 69 -20.09 4.24 -4.25
CA LEU A 69 -20.70 3.00 -3.77
C LEU A 69 -22.11 2.77 -4.29
N LYS A 70 -22.89 3.85 -4.49
CA LYS A 70 -24.23 3.75 -5.11
C LYS A 70 -24.17 3.36 -6.58
N ALA A 71 -23.13 3.77 -7.29
CA ALA A 71 -22.91 3.38 -8.68
C ALA A 71 -22.35 1.95 -8.82
N HIS A 72 -21.87 1.35 -7.72
CA HIS A 72 -21.29 0.01 -7.68
C HIS A 72 -21.91 -0.80 -6.53
N PRO A 73 -23.19 -1.20 -6.63
CA PRO A 73 -23.91 -1.84 -5.53
C PRO A 73 -23.38 -3.24 -5.18
N ASP A 74 -22.72 -3.91 -6.13
CA ASP A 74 -22.26 -5.30 -5.98
C ASP A 74 -20.87 -5.40 -5.32
N LEU A 75 -20.17 -4.27 -5.12
CA LEU A 75 -18.84 -4.28 -4.51
C LEU A 75 -18.92 -4.50 -2.98
N GLN A 76 -18.07 -5.37 -2.47
CA GLN A 76 -17.75 -5.42 -1.06
C GLN A 76 -16.95 -4.17 -0.65
N VAL A 77 -17.19 -3.63 0.53
CA VAL A 77 -16.65 -2.34 0.98
C VAL A 77 -15.79 -2.53 2.23
N TRP A 78 -14.55 -2.10 2.18
CA TRP A 78 -13.70 -1.97 3.37
C TRP A 78 -13.48 -0.49 3.68
N VAL A 79 -13.80 -0.12 4.91
CA VAL A 79 -13.50 1.21 5.47
C VAL A 79 -12.40 1.04 6.49
N SER A 80 -11.19 1.48 6.16
CA SER A 80 -10.06 1.43 7.08
C SER A 80 -9.77 2.82 7.62
N ASP A 81 -10.04 3.04 8.91
CA ASP A 81 -9.93 4.33 9.59
C ASP A 81 -9.62 4.13 11.08
N TYR A 82 -9.30 5.22 11.77
CA TYR A 82 -9.16 5.22 13.23
C TYR A 82 -10.45 4.76 13.93
N PHE A 83 -10.30 4.02 15.02
CA PHE A 83 -11.43 3.59 15.85
C PHE A 83 -12.38 4.73 16.22
N THR A 84 -11.84 5.92 16.53
CA THR A 84 -12.61 7.13 16.87
C THR A 84 -13.50 7.65 15.74
N LYS A 85 -13.31 7.17 14.50
CA LYS A 85 -14.10 7.55 13.33
C LYS A 85 -15.18 6.52 12.96
N LEU A 86 -15.20 5.38 13.62
CA LEU A 86 -16.12 4.27 13.30
C LEU A 86 -17.58 4.72 13.25
N SER A 87 -18.09 5.30 14.31
CA SER A 87 -19.51 5.72 14.42
C SER A 87 -19.89 6.75 13.34
N ILE A 88 -18.99 7.70 13.06
CA ILE A 88 -19.22 8.72 12.02
C ILE A 88 -19.25 8.08 10.63
N ASN A 89 -18.36 7.13 10.37
CA ASN A 89 -18.32 6.43 9.09
C ASN A 89 -19.56 5.57 8.88
N GLN A 90 -20.02 4.86 9.92
CA GLN A 90 -21.27 4.10 9.91
C GLN A 90 -22.47 5.02 9.66
N GLU A 91 -22.61 6.12 10.39
CA GLU A 91 -23.68 7.09 10.20
C GLU A 91 -23.76 7.61 8.76
N ILE A 92 -22.60 7.96 8.16
CA ILE A 92 -22.53 8.48 6.78
C ILE A 92 -22.97 7.41 5.77
N LEU A 93 -22.52 6.17 5.93
CA LEU A 93 -22.84 5.09 4.98
C LEU A 93 -24.30 4.67 5.11
N THR A 94 -24.79 4.43 6.33
CA THR A 94 -26.20 4.08 6.61
C THR A 94 -27.15 5.19 6.17
N GLY A 95 -26.84 6.45 6.49
CA GLY A 95 -27.61 7.61 6.05
C GLY A 95 -27.62 7.82 4.52
N ALA A 96 -26.66 7.23 3.82
CA ALA A 96 -26.65 7.17 2.36
C ALA A 96 -27.38 5.94 1.78
N GLY A 97 -27.93 5.05 2.62
CA GLY A 97 -28.57 3.81 2.19
C GLY A 97 -27.60 2.73 1.72
N ILE A 98 -26.34 2.78 2.17
CA ILE A 98 -25.38 1.69 1.94
C ILE A 98 -25.62 0.64 3.02
N VAL A 99 -25.93 -0.59 2.60
CA VAL A 99 -26.34 -1.68 3.49
C VAL A 99 -25.13 -2.28 4.20
N ASP A 100 -25.28 -2.57 5.51
CA ASP A 100 -24.16 -2.97 6.38
C ASP A 100 -23.61 -4.37 6.07
N ASP A 101 -24.38 -5.27 5.41
CA ASP A 101 -23.98 -6.65 5.13
C ASP A 101 -22.77 -6.74 4.16
N ARG A 102 -22.54 -5.71 3.38
CA ARG A 102 -21.39 -5.61 2.46
C ARG A 102 -20.26 -4.71 2.96
N VAL A 103 -20.38 -4.11 4.15
CA VAL A 103 -19.43 -3.14 4.69
C VAL A 103 -18.62 -3.73 5.82
N HIS A 104 -17.31 -3.76 5.65
CA HIS A 104 -16.33 -4.22 6.64
C HIS A 104 -15.55 -3.02 7.19
N TYR A 105 -15.61 -2.84 8.51
CA TYR A 105 -14.91 -1.74 9.17
C TYR A 105 -13.64 -2.25 9.82
N ASP A 106 -12.50 -1.75 9.33
CA ASP A 106 -11.19 -1.96 9.96
C ASP A 106 -10.85 -0.75 10.83
N THR A 107 -10.57 -1.01 12.09
CA THR A 107 -10.21 -0.01 13.11
C THR A 107 -8.78 -0.20 13.64
N CYS A 108 -8.03 -1.12 13.05
CA CYS A 108 -6.62 -1.38 13.38
C CYS A 108 -5.71 -0.26 12.86
N ALA A 109 -6.14 0.45 11.82
CA ALA A 109 -5.31 1.43 11.14
C ALA A 109 -5.05 2.67 11.98
N THR A 110 -3.78 3.09 12.04
CA THR A 110 -3.31 4.31 12.70
C THR A 110 -2.63 5.28 11.72
N ASP A 111 -2.40 4.87 10.48
CA ASP A 111 -1.83 5.69 9.42
C ASP A 111 -2.08 5.04 8.04
N THR A 112 -1.57 5.68 6.96
CA THR A 112 -1.84 5.20 5.60
C THR A 112 -1.21 3.83 5.31
N VAL A 113 -0.07 3.48 5.89
CA VAL A 113 0.54 2.14 5.70
C VAL A 113 -0.33 1.09 6.37
N THR A 114 -0.80 1.37 7.58
CA THR A 114 -1.64 0.45 8.34
C THR A 114 -3.02 0.27 7.73
N ASN A 115 -3.59 1.26 7.03
CA ASN A 115 -4.82 1.06 6.25
C ASN A 115 -4.71 -0.12 5.25
N PHE A 116 -3.54 -0.33 4.67
CA PHE A 116 -3.31 -1.45 3.76
C PHE A 116 -2.88 -2.73 4.49
N THR A 117 -1.98 -2.62 5.47
CA THR A 117 -1.44 -3.80 6.14
C THR A 117 -2.43 -4.48 7.07
N CYS A 118 -3.40 -3.75 7.63
CA CYS A 118 -4.48 -4.31 8.43
C CYS A 118 -5.54 -5.01 7.58
N THR A 119 -5.82 -4.53 6.36
CA THR A 119 -6.91 -5.03 5.52
C THR A 119 -6.49 -6.09 4.51
N VAL A 120 -5.22 -6.16 4.14
CA VAL A 120 -4.73 -7.08 3.09
C VAL A 120 -4.94 -8.55 3.42
N GLY A 121 -4.95 -8.91 4.70
CA GLY A 121 -5.28 -10.26 5.18
C GLY A 121 -6.68 -10.67 4.75
N ASP A 122 -7.67 -9.85 5.04
CA ASP A 122 -9.07 -10.08 4.69
C ASP A 122 -9.26 -10.31 3.17
N PHE A 123 -8.58 -9.52 2.34
CA PHE A 123 -8.64 -9.70 0.89
C PHE A 123 -8.05 -11.04 0.47
N THR A 124 -6.93 -11.44 1.07
CA THR A 124 -6.29 -12.72 0.79
C THR A 124 -7.17 -13.89 1.19
N ASP A 125 -7.73 -13.86 2.40
CA ASP A 125 -8.57 -14.92 2.97
C ASP A 125 -9.88 -15.10 2.19
N ARG A 126 -10.43 -14.00 1.67
CA ARG A 126 -11.64 -14.00 0.83
C ARG A 126 -11.36 -14.21 -0.65
N ASN A 127 -10.09 -14.46 -1.04
CA ASN A 127 -9.65 -14.64 -2.43
C ASN A 127 -9.98 -13.43 -3.34
N ILE A 128 -9.99 -12.22 -2.77
CA ILE A 128 -10.14 -10.98 -3.52
C ILE A 128 -8.81 -10.65 -4.20
N ARG A 129 -8.82 -10.49 -5.52
CA ARG A 129 -7.62 -10.32 -6.35
C ARG A 129 -7.50 -8.96 -7.02
N HIS A 130 -8.58 -8.19 -7.05
CA HIS A 130 -8.56 -6.82 -7.58
C HIS A 130 -9.51 -5.94 -6.77
N ILE A 131 -9.03 -4.77 -6.35
CA ILE A 131 -9.83 -3.82 -5.56
C ILE A 131 -9.72 -2.40 -6.12
N TYR A 132 -10.74 -1.60 -5.89
CA TYR A 132 -10.60 -0.15 -5.96
C TYR A 132 -9.93 0.37 -4.68
N VAL A 133 -9.01 1.33 -4.80
CA VAL A 133 -8.45 2.07 -3.66
C VAL A 133 -8.93 3.50 -3.74
N LEU A 134 -9.86 3.86 -2.86
CA LEU A 134 -10.51 5.17 -2.84
C LEU A 134 -9.88 6.09 -1.80
N THR A 135 -9.35 7.22 -2.27
CA THR A 135 -8.74 8.24 -1.40
C THR A 135 -8.88 9.64 -2.01
N SER A 136 -8.41 10.67 -1.31
CA SER A 136 -8.37 12.04 -1.83
C SER A 136 -7.27 12.22 -2.88
N ASP A 137 -7.46 13.16 -3.78
CA ASP A 137 -6.53 13.49 -4.85
C ASP A 137 -5.11 13.79 -4.36
N TYR A 138 -4.95 14.57 -3.28
CA TYR A 138 -3.63 14.88 -2.72
C TYR A 138 -2.94 13.68 -2.04
N HIS A 139 -3.67 12.63 -1.66
CA HIS A 139 -3.12 11.41 -1.05
C HIS A 139 -2.80 10.29 -2.05
N ILE A 140 -3.27 10.40 -3.30
CA ILE A 140 -3.27 9.27 -4.24
C ILE A 140 -1.87 8.76 -4.56
N THR A 141 -0.88 9.65 -4.68
CA THR A 141 0.50 9.26 -5.00
C THR A 141 1.08 8.35 -3.92
N ARG A 142 0.89 8.72 -2.64
CA ARG A 142 1.32 7.91 -1.50
C ARG A 142 0.56 6.61 -1.40
N ALA A 143 -0.76 6.65 -1.56
CA ALA A 143 -1.59 5.46 -1.53
C ALA A 143 -1.19 4.44 -2.61
N LYS A 144 -0.91 4.90 -3.84
CA LYS A 144 -0.43 4.04 -4.94
C LYS A 144 0.90 3.38 -4.64
N ALA A 145 1.84 4.12 -4.05
CA ALA A 145 3.15 3.57 -3.68
C ALA A 145 3.02 2.47 -2.61
N ILE A 146 2.22 2.70 -1.56
CA ILE A 146 1.96 1.71 -0.51
C ILE A 146 1.20 0.50 -1.08
N ALA A 147 0.15 0.72 -1.88
CA ALA A 147 -0.63 -0.34 -2.52
C ALA A 147 0.26 -1.22 -3.41
N PHE A 148 1.18 -0.63 -4.18
CA PHE A 148 2.13 -1.38 -5.01
C PHE A 148 2.92 -2.40 -4.19
N PHE A 149 3.46 -1.99 -3.04
CA PHE A 149 4.22 -2.89 -2.18
C PHE A 149 3.31 -3.86 -1.41
N VAL A 150 2.31 -3.37 -0.68
CA VAL A 150 1.50 -4.20 0.23
C VAL A 150 0.58 -5.12 -0.55
N LEU A 151 -0.28 -4.59 -1.41
CA LEU A 151 -1.23 -5.39 -2.19
C LEU A 151 -0.50 -6.21 -3.27
N GLY A 152 0.45 -5.58 -3.97
CA GLY A 152 1.22 -6.24 -5.03
C GLY A 152 2.04 -7.42 -4.53
N SER A 153 2.61 -7.35 -3.31
CA SER A 153 3.31 -8.48 -2.69
C SER A 153 2.40 -9.69 -2.43
N ARG A 154 1.09 -9.47 -2.30
CA ARG A 154 0.07 -10.52 -2.13
C ARG A 154 -0.62 -10.90 -3.44
N GLY A 155 -0.23 -10.28 -4.57
CA GLY A 155 -0.84 -10.54 -5.87
C GLY A 155 -2.27 -10.03 -5.96
N ILE A 156 -2.55 -8.88 -5.33
CA ILE A 156 -3.81 -8.18 -5.38
C ILE A 156 -3.61 -6.94 -6.25
N ALA A 157 -4.33 -6.87 -7.37
CA ALA A 157 -4.37 -5.71 -8.24
C ALA A 157 -5.16 -4.57 -7.60
N PHE A 158 -4.88 -3.33 -7.99
CA PHE A 158 -5.62 -2.18 -7.47
C PHE A 158 -5.85 -1.11 -8.53
N THR A 159 -7.05 -0.58 -8.57
CA THR A 159 -7.44 0.55 -9.41
C THR A 159 -7.66 1.76 -8.50
N PRO A 160 -6.84 2.82 -8.61
CA PRO A 160 -6.99 3.99 -7.78
C PRO A 160 -8.21 4.83 -8.19
N VAL A 161 -8.99 5.26 -7.20
CA VAL A 161 -10.14 6.16 -7.35
C VAL A 161 -9.92 7.39 -6.49
N THR A 162 -9.95 8.56 -7.11
CA THR A 162 -9.75 9.83 -6.41
C THR A 162 -11.07 10.55 -6.16
N VAL A 163 -11.20 11.10 -4.97
CA VAL A 163 -12.25 12.07 -4.66
C VAL A 163 -11.63 13.45 -4.46
N ALA A 164 -12.23 14.46 -5.08
CA ALA A 164 -11.73 15.83 -5.00
C ALA A 164 -11.74 16.35 -3.57
N SER A 165 -10.61 16.84 -3.10
CA SER A 165 -10.49 17.55 -1.83
C SER A 165 -10.50 19.06 -2.05
N ARG A 166 -10.73 19.82 -0.97
CA ARG A 166 -10.52 21.28 -0.97
C ARG A 166 -9.10 21.66 -0.56
N ASP A 167 -8.35 20.69 -0.08
CA ASP A 167 -7.00 20.91 0.42
C ASP A 167 -6.02 20.97 -0.75
N ILE A 168 -5.37 22.09 -0.91
CA ILE A 168 -4.38 22.37 -1.99
C ILE A 168 -2.99 21.85 -1.60
N HIS A 169 -2.85 21.19 -0.46
CA HIS A 169 -1.56 20.74 0.04
C HIS A 169 -1.07 19.50 -0.71
N SER A 170 0.04 19.63 -1.41
CA SER A 170 0.76 18.45 -1.92
C SER A 170 1.46 17.73 -0.78
N GLU A 171 1.35 16.42 -0.72
CA GLU A 171 2.11 15.64 0.26
C GLU A 171 3.62 15.70 -0.01
N SER A 172 4.38 15.76 1.08
CA SER A 172 5.84 15.75 1.01
C SER A 172 6.36 14.43 0.39
N SER A 173 7.29 14.55 -0.55
CA SER A 173 7.98 13.38 -1.14
C SER A 173 8.70 12.52 -0.10
N LEU A 174 9.15 13.10 1.01
CA LEU A 174 9.76 12.37 2.13
C LEU A 174 8.79 11.41 2.80
N LYS A 175 7.50 11.78 2.94
CA LYS A 175 6.46 10.88 3.46
C LYS A 175 6.26 9.68 2.55
N ASN A 176 6.29 9.90 1.23
CA ASN A 176 6.15 8.81 0.25
C ASN A 176 7.32 7.82 0.33
N VAL A 177 8.55 8.30 0.43
CA VAL A 177 9.75 7.44 0.58
C VAL A 177 9.70 6.67 1.90
N ARG A 178 9.44 7.35 3.02
CA ARG A 178 9.31 6.71 4.35
C ARG A 178 8.28 5.59 4.33
N ASP A 179 7.09 5.85 3.79
CA ASP A 179 5.99 4.89 3.84
C ASP A 179 6.20 3.73 2.85
N SER A 180 6.90 3.97 1.73
CA SER A 180 7.38 2.90 0.85
C SER A 180 8.38 1.98 1.56
N LEU A 181 9.35 2.54 2.29
CA LEU A 181 10.31 1.75 3.07
C LEU A 181 9.63 0.95 4.19
N ARG A 182 8.64 1.54 4.87
CA ARG A 182 7.82 0.84 5.87
C ARG A 182 7.00 -0.31 5.24
N SER A 183 6.50 -0.12 4.03
CA SER A 183 5.79 -1.16 3.29
C SER A 183 6.72 -2.33 2.92
N ILE A 184 7.95 -2.04 2.51
CA ILE A 184 8.99 -3.04 2.25
C ILE A 184 9.36 -3.77 3.56
N LEU A 185 9.56 -3.04 4.65
CA LEU A 185 9.82 -3.62 5.98
C LEU A 185 8.70 -4.59 6.38
N TRP A 186 7.44 -4.21 6.15
CA TRP A 186 6.31 -5.07 6.45
C TRP A 186 6.30 -6.36 5.60
N ILE A 187 6.67 -6.29 4.33
CA ILE A 187 6.79 -7.48 3.47
C ILE A 187 7.78 -8.48 4.05
N LEU A 188 8.90 -8.00 4.59
CA LEU A 188 10.00 -8.82 5.10
C LEU A 188 9.77 -9.33 6.52
N THR A 189 9.08 -8.56 7.37
CA THR A 189 9.03 -8.80 8.82
C THR A 189 7.62 -8.97 9.39
N GLY A 190 6.58 -8.63 8.62
CA GLY A 190 5.20 -8.51 9.11
C GLY A 190 4.94 -7.28 9.98
N LYS A 191 5.94 -6.41 10.22
CA LYS A 191 5.83 -5.24 11.11
C LYS A 191 5.80 -3.96 10.28
N SER A 192 4.73 -3.16 10.40
CA SER A 192 4.55 -1.90 9.66
C SER A 192 5.34 -0.71 10.22
N GLY A 193 6.01 -0.87 11.38
CA GLY A 193 6.69 0.22 12.08
C GLY A 193 5.74 1.32 12.59
N ALA A 194 4.44 1.04 12.75
CA ALA A 194 3.45 2.00 13.25
C ALA A 194 3.79 2.54 14.65
N SER A 195 4.40 1.72 15.51
CA SER A 195 4.85 2.10 16.84
C SER A 195 5.92 3.21 16.86
N PHE A 196 6.64 3.41 15.76
CA PHE A 196 7.59 4.52 15.65
C PHE A 196 6.90 5.86 15.40
N ASN A 197 5.73 5.88 14.75
CA ASN A 197 4.97 7.10 14.49
C ASN A 197 4.30 7.66 15.75
N TYR A 198 3.88 6.80 16.67
CA TYR A 198 3.28 7.22 17.94
C TYR A 198 4.25 8.03 18.78
N LYS A 199 5.53 7.62 18.84
CA LYS A 199 6.57 8.34 19.59
C LYS A 199 6.99 9.67 18.96
N LEU A 200 6.84 9.84 17.63
CA LEU A 200 7.18 11.09 16.96
C LEU A 200 6.05 12.12 17.08
N GLY A 201 4.78 11.69 17.20
CA GLY A 201 3.63 12.56 17.42
C GLY A 201 3.62 13.19 18.82
N GLU A 202 4.15 12.51 19.84
CA GLU A 202 4.27 13.07 21.20
C GLU A 202 5.36 14.14 21.33
N ILE A 203 6.30 14.20 20.38
CA ILE A 203 7.40 15.20 20.39
C ILE A 203 6.98 16.52 19.74
N ASP A 204 5.97 16.50 18.85
CA ASP A 204 5.49 17.71 18.15
C ASP A 204 4.37 18.47 18.91
N GLU A 205 3.84 17.94 20.00
CA GLU A 205 2.82 18.59 20.86
C GLU A 205 3.38 19.12 22.20
N GLY A 206 4.69 19.19 22.36
CA GLY A 206 5.38 19.65 23.56
C GLY A 206 5.93 21.09 23.45
#